data_7f8d413b784cdcf13d9fdfd00938972b
#
_entry.id   7f8d413b784cdcf13d9fdfd00938972b
#
_cell.length_a   1.000
_cell.length_b   1.000
_cell.length_c   1.000
_cell.angle_alpha   90.00
_cell.angle_beta   90.00
_cell.angle_gamma   90.00
#
_symmetry.space_group_name_H-M   'P 1'
#
loop_
_entity.id
_entity.type
_entity.pdbx_description
1 polymer ?
#
loop_
_entity_poly.entity_id
_entity_poly.type
_entity_poly.pdbx_seq_one_letter_code
_entity_poly.pdbx_strand_id
1 'polypeptide(L)'
;DGILPAGSVTVTYNGAPYGSYDPATGLVTVALPGPGESHEAMRITITARDLSGNIGRASVDVEPYGVDHKFTDINDYWAATYVDFLYNANITTGYADGTFRPNDNISRQQFAVMLYRYLGLDGTQYESVTLPFADNASIGDYALTAVKALYTEGIINGSTGSDGRLYFNPGGSLTRAQAAAMIGRTQEKGYAIVELTFSDTASIPAYATYYIQTMAAQGVISGY
;
A
#
# COMPACT_ATOMS: atom_id res chain seq x y z
N ASP A 1 0.17 32.97 -16.48
CA ASP A 1 0.08 31.68 -15.78
C ASP A 1 0.65 30.60 -16.70
N GLY A 2 1.95 30.58 -16.88
CA GLY A 2 2.61 29.68 -17.81
C GLY A 2 3.50 28.70 -17.07
N ILE A 3 3.49 27.42 -17.53
CA ILE A 3 4.47 26.42 -17.17
C ILE A 3 5.86 26.95 -17.55
N LEU A 4 6.82 26.89 -16.65
CA LEU A 4 8.17 27.39 -16.87
C LEU A 4 8.93 26.50 -17.89
N PRO A 5 9.80 27.07 -18.76
CA PRO A 5 10.55 26.27 -19.73
C PRO A 5 11.51 25.28 -19.07
N ALA A 6 11.90 24.27 -19.82
CA ALA A 6 12.94 23.34 -19.40
C ALA A 6 14.24 24.07 -19.03
N GLY A 7 14.88 23.69 -17.94
CA GLY A 7 16.10 24.31 -17.44
C GLY A 7 15.92 25.59 -16.63
N SER A 8 14.70 26.16 -16.56
CA SER A 8 14.41 27.33 -15.70
C SER A 8 14.13 26.94 -14.24
N VAL A 9 13.94 25.67 -13.96
CA VAL A 9 13.75 25.15 -12.61
C VAL A 9 14.89 24.21 -12.25
N THR A 10 15.51 24.44 -11.09
CA THR A 10 16.52 23.55 -10.53
C THR A 10 16.05 23.05 -9.17
N VAL A 11 16.27 21.78 -8.92
CA VAL A 11 15.96 21.12 -7.67
C VAL A 11 17.26 20.63 -7.05
N THR A 12 17.56 21.07 -5.84
CA THR A 12 18.85 20.78 -5.20
C THR A 12 18.67 20.30 -3.77
N TYR A 13 19.59 19.41 -3.35
CA TYR A 13 19.83 19.05 -1.96
C TYR A 13 21.30 19.33 -1.64
N ASN A 14 21.57 20.09 -0.56
CA ASN A 14 22.91 20.56 -0.20
C ASN A 14 23.66 21.24 -1.37
N GLY A 15 22.92 21.93 -2.24
CA GLY A 15 23.48 22.63 -3.40
C GLY A 15 23.78 21.75 -4.62
N ALA A 16 23.69 20.42 -4.51
CA ALA A 16 23.84 19.48 -5.64
C ALA A 16 22.49 19.22 -6.31
N PRO A 17 22.46 18.96 -7.62
CA PRO A 17 21.24 18.55 -8.32
C PRO A 17 20.66 17.28 -7.69
N TYR A 18 19.35 17.31 -7.39
CA TYR A 18 18.72 16.19 -6.64
C TYR A 18 17.38 15.73 -7.22
N GLY A 19 16.78 16.47 -8.12
CA GLY A 19 15.50 16.14 -8.72
C GLY A 19 15.38 16.66 -10.14
N SER A 20 14.22 16.45 -10.73
CA SER A 20 13.90 16.88 -12.06
C SER A 20 12.61 17.70 -12.09
N TYR A 21 12.51 18.60 -13.07
CA TYR A 21 11.30 19.35 -13.39
C TYR A 21 10.81 18.94 -14.78
N ASP A 22 9.55 18.58 -14.87
CA ASP A 22 8.88 18.31 -16.14
C ASP A 22 8.12 19.55 -16.62
N PRO A 23 8.60 20.23 -17.68
CA PRO A 23 7.94 21.43 -18.20
C PRO A 23 6.60 21.14 -18.90
N ALA A 24 6.27 19.88 -19.21
CA ALA A 24 4.99 19.54 -19.81
C ALA A 24 3.87 19.46 -18.77
N THR A 25 4.19 19.03 -17.55
CA THR A 25 3.23 18.87 -16.45
C THR A 25 3.36 19.91 -15.35
N GLY A 26 4.49 20.62 -15.29
CA GLY A 26 4.82 21.53 -14.21
C GLY A 26 5.24 20.83 -12.91
N LEU A 27 5.46 19.51 -12.94
CA LEU A 27 5.79 18.72 -11.77
C LEU A 27 7.29 18.71 -11.49
N VAL A 28 7.62 18.76 -10.20
CA VAL A 28 8.96 18.48 -9.67
C VAL A 28 8.96 17.11 -9.07
N THR A 29 9.91 16.26 -9.50
CA THR A 29 10.11 14.92 -8.96
C THR A 29 11.45 14.86 -8.27
N VAL A 30 11.47 14.35 -7.03
CA VAL A 30 12.69 14.06 -6.27
C VAL A 30 12.67 12.58 -5.86
N ALA A 31 13.83 11.92 -5.93
CA ALA A 31 14.00 10.61 -5.35
C ALA A 31 14.31 10.78 -3.87
N LEU A 32 13.47 10.24 -3.00
CA LEU A 32 13.80 10.18 -1.57
C LEU A 32 14.79 9.03 -1.32
N PRO A 33 15.70 9.17 -0.34
CA PRO A 33 16.62 8.09 0.04
C PRO A 33 15.85 6.81 0.33
N GLY A 34 16.38 5.69 -0.14
CA GLY A 34 15.83 4.37 0.16
C GLY A 34 16.02 3.97 1.62
N PRO A 35 15.31 2.94 2.09
CA PRO A 35 15.54 2.36 3.41
C PRO A 35 17.01 1.94 3.55
N GLY A 36 17.68 2.42 4.62
CA GLY A 36 19.10 2.11 4.88
C GLY A 36 20.11 3.17 4.40
N GLU A 37 19.67 4.24 3.74
CA GLU A 37 20.51 5.40 3.43
C GLU A 37 20.42 6.44 4.57
N SER A 38 21.44 7.31 4.69
CA SER A 38 21.57 8.30 5.78
C SER A 38 20.27 9.11 5.99
N HIS A 39 19.81 9.17 7.22
CA HIS A 39 18.50 9.70 7.61
C HIS A 39 18.61 11.09 8.29
N GLU A 40 19.42 11.97 7.76
CA GLU A 40 19.37 13.37 8.19
C GLU A 40 18.22 14.10 7.50
N ALA A 41 17.57 15.02 8.22
CA ALA A 41 16.52 15.87 7.66
C ALA A 41 17.01 16.55 6.37
N MET A 42 16.25 16.38 5.30
CA MET A 42 16.66 16.88 3.99
C MET A 42 15.92 18.18 3.67
N ARG A 43 16.68 19.27 3.49
CA ARG A 43 16.12 20.49 2.92
C ARG A 43 16.26 20.49 1.41
N ILE A 44 15.16 20.27 0.72
CA ILE A 44 15.09 20.34 -0.75
C ILE A 44 14.77 21.76 -1.13
N THR A 45 15.62 22.37 -1.96
CA THR A 45 15.42 23.72 -2.46
C THR A 45 15.07 23.67 -3.95
N ILE A 46 13.96 24.31 -4.28
CA ILE A 46 13.51 24.53 -5.66
C ILE A 46 13.79 25.98 -5.99
N THR A 47 14.54 26.21 -7.06
CA THR A 47 14.81 27.54 -7.59
C THR A 47 14.21 27.62 -8.99
N ALA A 48 13.37 28.61 -9.22
CA ALA A 48 12.76 28.88 -10.51
C ALA A 48 13.22 30.25 -11.02
N ARG A 49 13.51 30.35 -12.33
CA ARG A 49 13.84 31.59 -13.00
C ARG A 49 12.80 31.87 -14.08
N ASP A 50 12.19 33.03 -14.04
CA ASP A 50 11.30 33.48 -15.12
C ASP A 50 12.07 33.97 -16.38
N LEU A 51 11.35 34.23 -17.46
CA LEU A 51 11.93 34.73 -18.72
C LEU A 51 12.55 36.10 -18.59
N SER A 52 12.22 36.90 -17.58
CA SER A 52 12.77 38.18 -17.25
C SER A 52 14.02 38.10 -16.38
N GLY A 53 14.38 36.89 -15.93
CA GLY A 53 15.55 36.63 -15.10
C GLY A 53 15.28 36.71 -13.59
N ASN A 54 14.05 36.97 -13.15
CA ASN A 54 13.73 37.00 -11.73
C ASN A 54 13.80 35.59 -11.16
N ILE A 55 14.27 35.48 -9.92
CA ILE A 55 14.48 34.19 -9.24
C ILE A 55 13.52 34.05 -8.07
N GLY A 56 12.68 33.03 -8.12
CA GLY A 56 11.90 32.56 -7.01
C GLY A 56 12.57 31.33 -6.36
N ARG A 57 12.48 31.22 -5.04
CA ARG A 57 12.96 30.06 -4.29
C ARG A 57 11.91 29.58 -3.32
N ALA A 58 11.76 28.28 -3.23
CA ALA A 58 10.98 27.60 -2.20
C ALA A 58 11.82 26.46 -1.64
N SER A 59 11.67 26.19 -0.35
CA SER A 59 12.32 25.04 0.28
C SER A 59 11.26 24.23 1.01
N VAL A 60 11.40 22.90 0.97
CA VAL A 60 10.65 21.95 1.78
C VAL A 60 11.64 21.15 2.61
N ASP A 61 11.38 21.09 3.89
CA ASP A 61 12.08 20.18 4.79
C ASP A 61 11.37 18.83 4.72
N VAL A 62 12.10 17.84 4.24
CA VAL A 62 11.64 16.45 4.23
C VAL A 62 12.27 15.81 5.45
N GLU A 63 11.48 15.61 6.48
CA GLU A 63 11.92 14.81 7.61
C GLU A 63 12.10 13.37 7.12
N PRO A 64 13.26 12.75 7.38
CA PRO A 64 13.38 11.32 7.13
C PRO A 64 12.30 10.62 7.96
N TYR A 65 11.65 9.63 7.39
CA TYR A 65 10.82 8.73 8.17
C TYR A 65 11.67 8.26 9.34
N GLY A 66 11.24 8.62 10.55
CA GLY A 66 12.04 8.64 11.73
C GLY A 66 12.87 7.39 11.94
N VAL A 67 14.08 7.62 12.40
CA VAL A 67 15.04 6.58 12.79
C VAL A 67 14.48 5.69 13.91
N ASP A 68 13.42 6.13 14.57
CA ASP A 68 12.70 5.38 15.59
C ASP A 68 11.47 4.69 14.99
N HIS A 69 11.71 3.55 14.35
CA HIS A 69 10.63 2.66 13.96
C HIS A 69 9.79 2.28 15.19
N LYS A 70 8.48 2.25 15.01
CA LYS A 70 7.56 1.87 16.08
C LYS A 70 7.81 0.43 16.57
N PHE A 71 8.27 -0.43 15.68
CA PHE A 71 8.48 -1.84 15.96
C PHE A 71 9.97 -2.17 16.03
N THR A 72 10.36 -2.97 17.02
CA THR A 72 11.75 -3.25 17.33
C THR A 72 12.44 -4.20 16.36
N ASP A 73 11.68 -4.87 15.49
CA ASP A 73 12.15 -5.92 14.59
C ASP A 73 12.18 -5.51 13.11
N ILE A 74 12.10 -4.21 12.81
CA ILE A 74 12.13 -3.70 11.44
C ILE A 74 13.25 -2.69 11.15
N ASN A 75 14.18 -2.46 12.10
CA ASN A 75 15.19 -1.39 12.00
C ASN A 75 15.98 -1.43 10.69
N ASP A 76 16.46 -2.58 10.24
CA ASP A 76 17.19 -2.72 8.98
C ASP A 76 16.36 -3.46 7.91
N TYR A 77 15.04 -3.44 8.04
CA TYR A 77 14.17 -4.17 7.14
C TYR A 77 13.79 -3.32 5.92
N TRP A 78 13.91 -3.89 4.72
CA TRP A 78 13.65 -3.19 3.45
C TRP A 78 12.26 -2.54 3.37
N ALA A 79 11.27 -3.08 4.08
CA ALA A 79 9.90 -2.59 4.08
C ALA A 79 9.58 -1.70 5.29
N ALA A 80 10.57 -1.30 6.12
CA ALA A 80 10.34 -0.54 7.35
C ALA A 80 9.49 0.71 7.11
N THR A 81 9.81 1.51 6.11
CA THR A 81 9.07 2.73 5.74
C THR A 81 7.60 2.45 5.42
N TYR A 82 7.31 1.34 4.73
CA TYR A 82 5.93 0.94 4.45
C TYR A 82 5.19 0.50 5.71
N VAL A 83 5.90 -0.18 6.63
CA VAL A 83 5.34 -0.60 7.92
C VAL A 83 5.03 0.61 8.79
N ASP A 84 5.91 1.60 8.86
CA ASP A 84 5.68 2.86 9.57
C ASP A 84 4.49 3.63 8.98
N PHE A 85 4.39 3.69 7.65
CA PHE A 85 3.22 4.27 6.99
C PHE A 85 1.92 3.58 7.42
N LEU A 86 1.89 2.24 7.41
CA LEU A 86 0.71 1.47 7.83
C LEU A 86 0.37 1.71 9.31
N TYR A 87 1.38 1.84 10.17
CA TYR A 87 1.18 2.16 11.57
C TYR A 87 0.63 3.59 11.77
N ASN A 88 1.25 4.58 11.15
CA ASN A 88 0.84 5.99 11.24
C ASN A 88 -0.57 6.23 10.68
N ALA A 89 -0.95 5.46 9.66
CA ALA A 89 -2.31 5.44 9.11
C ALA A 89 -3.31 4.63 9.94
N ASN A 90 -2.91 4.09 11.10
CA ASN A 90 -3.72 3.21 11.95
C ASN A 90 -4.22 1.92 11.25
N ILE A 91 -3.57 1.48 10.18
CA ILE A 91 -3.91 0.26 9.45
C ILE A 91 -3.40 -0.97 10.21
N THR A 92 -2.21 -0.89 10.77
CA THR A 92 -1.64 -1.92 11.65
C THR A 92 -1.34 -1.38 13.04
N THR A 93 -1.35 -2.28 14.03
CA THR A 93 -0.93 -1.97 15.39
C THR A 93 0.28 -2.81 15.83
N GLY A 94 0.72 -3.74 14.99
CA GLY A 94 1.70 -4.75 15.37
C GLY A 94 1.21 -5.68 16.48
N TYR A 95 2.15 -6.29 17.16
CA TYR A 95 1.89 -7.20 18.28
C TYR A 95 2.12 -6.50 19.62
N ALA A 96 1.54 -7.07 20.68
CA ALA A 96 1.62 -6.50 22.04
C ALA A 96 3.06 -6.45 22.62
N ASP A 97 3.96 -7.24 22.07
CA ASP A 97 5.38 -7.26 22.43
C ASP A 97 6.22 -6.17 21.72
N GLY A 98 5.58 -5.30 20.97
CA GLY A 98 6.25 -4.22 20.23
C GLY A 98 6.90 -4.64 18.93
N THR A 99 6.56 -5.83 18.41
CA THR A 99 7.06 -6.35 17.12
C THR A 99 6.03 -6.21 16.00
N PHE A 100 6.48 -6.21 14.75
CA PHE A 100 5.65 -6.29 13.54
C PHE A 100 5.64 -7.70 12.94
N ARG A 101 6.74 -8.44 13.08
CA ARG A 101 7.00 -9.78 12.56
C ARG A 101 6.94 -9.83 11.02
N PRO A 102 7.83 -9.08 10.36
CA PRO A 102 7.76 -8.85 8.92
C PRO A 102 7.93 -10.12 8.06
N ASN A 103 8.52 -11.17 8.62
CA ASN A 103 8.77 -12.44 7.93
C ASN A 103 7.72 -13.51 8.25
N ASP A 104 6.79 -13.25 9.15
CA ASP A 104 5.72 -14.18 9.46
C ASP A 104 4.61 -14.12 8.38
N ASN A 105 3.98 -15.26 8.12
CA ASN A 105 2.83 -15.28 7.23
C ASN A 105 1.64 -14.56 7.89
N ILE A 106 1.06 -13.62 7.18
CA ILE A 106 -0.18 -12.98 7.62
C ILE A 106 -1.36 -13.92 7.42
N SER A 107 -2.24 -14.02 8.42
CA SER A 107 -3.49 -14.76 8.29
C SER A 107 -4.54 -13.96 7.52
N ARG A 108 -5.53 -14.66 6.93
CA ARG A 108 -6.62 -14.01 6.20
C ARG A 108 -7.43 -13.04 7.08
N GLN A 109 -7.68 -13.38 8.34
CA GLN A 109 -8.38 -12.48 9.26
C GLN A 109 -7.55 -11.25 9.64
N GLN A 110 -6.22 -11.38 9.82
CA GLN A 110 -5.34 -10.22 10.08
C GLN A 110 -5.35 -9.26 8.89
N PHE A 111 -5.21 -9.79 7.69
CA PHE A 111 -5.26 -8.97 6.48
C PHE A 111 -6.62 -8.30 6.28
N ALA A 112 -7.71 -9.01 6.60
CA ALA A 112 -9.06 -8.42 6.58
C ALA A 112 -9.17 -7.22 7.52
N VAL A 113 -8.63 -7.29 8.73
CA VAL A 113 -8.60 -6.15 9.67
C VAL A 113 -7.81 -4.97 9.10
N MET A 114 -6.65 -5.22 8.50
CA MET A 114 -5.85 -4.15 7.87
C MET A 114 -6.63 -3.48 6.73
N LEU A 115 -7.25 -4.27 5.87
CA LEU A 115 -8.00 -3.75 4.74
C LEU A 115 -9.28 -2.99 5.17
N TYR A 116 -9.98 -3.47 6.19
CA TYR A 116 -11.12 -2.78 6.79
C TYR A 116 -10.72 -1.41 7.35
N ARG A 117 -9.60 -1.33 8.05
CA ARG A 117 -9.05 -0.06 8.58
C ARG A 117 -8.60 0.88 7.47
N TYR A 118 -7.95 0.34 6.45
CA TYR A 118 -7.55 1.12 5.27
C TYR A 118 -8.73 1.78 4.57
N LEU A 119 -9.85 1.08 4.47
CA LEU A 119 -11.08 1.58 3.85
C LEU A 119 -11.87 2.56 4.75
N GLY A 120 -11.51 2.66 6.03
CA GLY A 120 -12.20 3.55 6.97
C GLY A 120 -13.68 3.22 7.17
N LEU A 121 -14.06 1.95 7.06
CA LEU A 121 -15.47 1.53 7.15
C LEU A 121 -16.01 1.70 8.56
N ASP A 122 -17.28 2.16 8.67
CA ASP A 122 -17.96 2.26 9.95
C ASP A 122 -18.57 0.90 10.34
N GLY A 123 -18.00 0.27 11.35
CA GLY A 123 -18.38 -1.06 11.82
C GLY A 123 -19.83 -1.18 12.29
N THR A 124 -20.46 -0.08 12.74
CA THR A 124 -21.83 -0.09 13.24
C THR A 124 -22.84 -0.51 12.16
N GLN A 125 -22.55 -0.25 10.90
CA GLN A 125 -23.38 -0.62 9.76
C GLN A 125 -23.43 -2.13 9.51
N TYR A 126 -22.49 -2.89 10.07
CA TYR A 126 -22.34 -4.33 9.79
C TYR A 126 -22.65 -5.22 11.00
N GLU A 127 -23.08 -4.68 12.12
CA GLU A 127 -23.37 -5.43 13.35
C GLU A 127 -24.37 -6.58 13.13
N SER A 128 -25.45 -6.29 12.39
CA SER A 128 -26.52 -7.26 12.11
C SER A 128 -26.22 -8.27 11.01
N VAL A 129 -25.06 -8.13 10.33
CA VAL A 129 -24.68 -9.04 9.23
C VAL A 129 -24.43 -10.45 9.75
N THR A 130 -25.08 -11.42 9.11
CA THR A 130 -24.82 -12.84 9.33
C THR A 130 -23.91 -13.36 8.21
N LEU A 131 -22.77 -13.92 8.58
CA LEU A 131 -21.83 -14.49 7.64
C LEU A 131 -22.25 -15.91 7.22
N PRO A 132 -22.11 -16.27 5.94
CA PRO A 132 -22.50 -17.60 5.45
C PRO A 132 -21.41 -18.68 5.66
N PHE A 133 -20.30 -18.36 6.32
CA PHE A 133 -19.16 -19.26 6.42
C PHE A 133 -19.38 -20.33 7.48
N ALA A 134 -19.05 -21.56 7.15
CA ALA A 134 -19.19 -22.71 8.06
C ALA A 134 -18.21 -22.63 9.26
N ASP A 135 -17.16 -21.85 9.12
CA ASP A 135 -16.10 -21.66 10.12
C ASP A 135 -16.18 -20.31 10.85
N ASN A 136 -17.37 -19.69 10.89
CA ASN A 136 -17.58 -18.41 11.59
C ASN A 136 -17.06 -18.41 13.03
N ALA A 137 -17.24 -19.50 13.76
CA ALA A 137 -16.79 -19.63 15.14
C ALA A 137 -15.26 -19.59 15.31
N SER A 138 -14.51 -19.75 14.22
CA SER A 138 -13.05 -19.66 14.20
C SER A 138 -12.54 -18.27 13.91
N ILE A 139 -13.41 -17.31 13.57
CA ILE A 139 -13.05 -15.91 13.38
C ILE A 139 -12.82 -15.30 14.75
N GLY A 140 -11.64 -14.72 14.96
CA GLY A 140 -11.35 -14.02 16.21
C GLY A 140 -12.23 -12.80 16.40
N ASP A 141 -12.63 -12.50 17.63
CA ASP A 141 -13.50 -11.36 17.97
C ASP A 141 -12.98 -10.05 17.40
N TYR A 142 -11.66 -9.84 17.41
CA TYR A 142 -10.99 -8.66 16.88
C TYR A 142 -11.19 -8.46 15.36
N ALA A 143 -11.51 -9.54 14.63
CA ALA A 143 -11.63 -9.53 13.17
C ALA A 143 -13.09 -9.64 12.70
N LEU A 144 -14.01 -9.98 13.57
CA LEU A 144 -15.40 -10.31 13.19
C LEU A 144 -16.08 -9.16 12.45
N THR A 145 -16.01 -7.94 12.97
CA THR A 145 -16.57 -6.75 12.33
C THR A 145 -15.94 -6.49 10.96
N ALA A 146 -14.62 -6.61 10.86
CA ALA A 146 -13.91 -6.44 9.59
C ALA A 146 -14.35 -7.47 8.54
N VAL A 147 -14.48 -8.73 8.93
CA VAL A 147 -14.93 -9.79 8.02
C VAL A 147 -16.38 -9.58 7.57
N LYS A 148 -17.28 -9.15 8.47
CA LYS A 148 -18.67 -8.81 8.14
C LYS A 148 -18.72 -7.67 7.12
N ALA A 149 -17.98 -6.58 7.38
CA ALA A 149 -17.92 -5.43 6.50
C ALA A 149 -17.39 -5.83 5.11
N LEU A 150 -16.23 -6.46 5.04
CA LEU A 150 -15.63 -6.83 3.77
C LEU A 150 -16.41 -7.89 2.99
N TYR A 151 -17.17 -8.75 3.68
CA TYR A 151 -18.10 -9.67 3.03
C TYR A 151 -19.27 -8.90 2.40
N THR A 152 -19.86 -7.97 3.12
CA THR A 152 -20.99 -7.14 2.63
C THR A 152 -20.57 -6.29 1.44
N GLU A 153 -19.37 -5.72 1.48
CA GLU A 153 -18.78 -4.95 0.37
C GLU A 153 -18.30 -5.84 -0.81
N GLY A 154 -18.48 -7.16 -0.74
CA GLY A 154 -18.09 -8.08 -1.81
C GLY A 154 -16.57 -8.28 -1.98
N ILE A 155 -15.77 -7.82 -1.01
CA ILE A 155 -14.31 -7.94 -1.04
C ILE A 155 -13.88 -9.34 -0.63
N ILE A 156 -14.58 -9.95 0.34
CA ILE A 156 -14.38 -11.32 0.80
C ILE A 156 -15.55 -12.19 0.33
N ASN A 157 -15.25 -13.28 -0.39
CA ASN A 157 -16.27 -14.21 -0.90
C ASN A 157 -16.18 -15.62 -0.30
N GLY A 158 -15.11 -15.92 0.44
CA GLY A 158 -14.83 -17.28 0.93
C GLY A 158 -14.43 -18.26 -0.19
N SER A 159 -14.34 -19.54 0.17
CA SER A 159 -14.08 -20.64 -0.76
C SER A 159 -14.94 -21.84 -0.40
N THR A 160 -15.42 -22.57 -1.41
CA THR A 160 -16.21 -23.79 -1.19
C THR A 160 -15.31 -24.94 -0.81
N GLY A 161 -15.60 -25.58 0.31
CA GLY A 161 -14.93 -26.82 0.77
C GLY A 161 -15.39 -28.04 0.01
N SER A 162 -14.75 -29.18 0.26
CA SER A 162 -15.13 -30.47 -0.34
C SER A 162 -16.51 -30.99 0.10
N ASP A 163 -17.04 -30.44 1.19
CA ASP A 163 -18.37 -30.73 1.73
C ASP A 163 -19.47 -29.79 1.15
N GLY A 164 -19.10 -28.94 0.17
CA GLY A 164 -20.01 -28.00 -0.47
C GLY A 164 -20.32 -26.75 0.35
N ARG A 165 -19.82 -26.62 1.58
CA ARG A 165 -20.03 -25.43 2.42
C ARG A 165 -19.00 -24.35 2.11
N LEU A 166 -19.36 -23.11 2.39
CA LEU A 166 -18.48 -21.95 2.22
C LEU A 166 -17.63 -21.74 3.48
N TYR A 167 -16.35 -21.45 3.28
CA TYR A 167 -15.38 -21.21 4.34
C TYR A 167 -14.63 -19.89 4.13
N PHE A 168 -14.40 -19.17 5.22
CA PHE A 168 -13.54 -17.99 5.20
C PHE A 168 -12.06 -18.35 5.40
N ASN A 169 -11.78 -19.39 6.18
CA ASN A 169 -10.46 -19.85 6.61
C ASN A 169 -9.65 -18.76 7.34
N PRO A 170 -10.12 -18.26 8.50
CA PRO A 170 -9.58 -17.08 9.17
C PRO A 170 -8.11 -17.20 9.55
N GLY A 171 -7.66 -18.37 10.01
CA GLY A 171 -6.27 -18.65 10.40
C GLY A 171 -5.36 -19.05 9.24
N GLY A 172 -5.90 -19.25 8.04
CA GLY A 172 -5.10 -19.68 6.89
C GLY A 172 -4.15 -18.57 6.42
N SER A 173 -2.94 -18.96 6.00
CA SER A 173 -1.98 -18.04 5.39
C SER A 173 -2.54 -17.47 4.09
N LEU A 174 -2.37 -16.16 3.89
CA LEU A 174 -2.82 -15.47 2.71
C LEU A 174 -1.78 -15.58 1.59
N THR A 175 -2.21 -16.01 0.39
CA THR A 175 -1.34 -15.99 -0.79
C THR A 175 -1.29 -14.60 -1.43
N ARG A 176 -0.24 -14.30 -2.20
CA ARG A 176 -0.13 -13.04 -2.97
C ARG A 176 -1.34 -12.85 -3.90
N ALA A 177 -1.79 -13.90 -4.58
CA ALA A 177 -2.96 -13.85 -5.47
C ALA A 177 -4.25 -13.52 -4.70
N GLN A 178 -4.43 -14.06 -3.50
CA GLN A 178 -5.57 -13.73 -2.65
C GLN A 178 -5.51 -12.29 -2.15
N ALA A 179 -4.34 -11.82 -1.71
CA ALA A 179 -4.15 -10.44 -1.32
C ALA A 179 -4.45 -9.47 -2.47
N ALA A 180 -3.89 -9.73 -3.67
CA ALA A 180 -4.14 -8.93 -4.86
C ALA A 180 -5.64 -8.88 -5.23
N ALA A 181 -6.33 -10.01 -5.14
CA ALA A 181 -7.77 -10.04 -5.40
C ALA A 181 -8.58 -9.24 -4.36
N MET A 182 -8.22 -9.32 -3.09
CA MET A 182 -8.88 -8.54 -2.04
C MET A 182 -8.62 -7.04 -2.21
N ILE A 183 -7.38 -6.63 -2.42
CA ILE A 183 -7.03 -5.22 -2.68
C ILE A 183 -7.71 -4.75 -3.98
N GLY A 184 -7.64 -5.51 -5.05
CA GLY A 184 -8.21 -5.12 -6.33
C GLY A 184 -9.73 -4.94 -6.29
N ARG A 185 -10.44 -5.66 -5.42
CA ARG A 185 -11.88 -5.46 -5.21
C ARG A 185 -12.25 -4.19 -4.47
N THR A 186 -11.28 -3.54 -3.80
CA THR A 186 -11.50 -2.24 -3.17
C THR A 186 -11.39 -1.09 -4.17
N GLN A 187 -10.84 -1.34 -5.35
CA GLN A 187 -10.64 -0.32 -6.37
C GLN A 187 -11.88 -0.19 -7.26
N GLU A 188 -12.05 0.98 -7.84
CA GLU A 188 -13.06 1.19 -8.89
C GLU A 188 -12.76 0.30 -10.10
N LYS A 189 -13.82 -0.11 -10.80
CA LYS A 189 -13.67 -0.91 -12.03
C LYS A 189 -13.28 0.00 -13.21
N GLY A 190 -12.58 -0.58 -14.18
CA GLY A 190 -12.28 0.12 -15.43
C GLY A 190 -10.82 0.57 -15.57
N TYR A 191 -9.94 0.13 -14.70
CA TYR A 191 -8.50 0.34 -14.91
C TYR A 191 -8.02 -0.42 -16.16
N ALA A 192 -6.98 0.14 -16.80
CA ALA A 192 -6.27 -0.55 -17.87
C ALA A 192 -5.70 -1.88 -17.38
N ILE A 193 -5.68 -2.87 -18.27
CA ILE A 193 -5.02 -4.15 -18.04
C ILE A 193 -3.80 -4.28 -18.94
N VAL A 194 -2.79 -5.01 -18.48
CA VAL A 194 -1.62 -5.39 -19.29
C VAL A 194 -1.52 -6.89 -19.39
N GLU A 195 -0.89 -7.36 -20.46
CA GLU A 195 -0.48 -8.75 -20.56
C GLU A 195 0.60 -9.03 -19.51
N LEU A 196 0.41 -10.10 -18.73
CA LEU A 196 1.37 -10.48 -17.69
C LEU A 196 2.55 -11.23 -18.31
N THR A 197 3.75 -10.77 -18.00
CA THR A 197 5.01 -11.36 -18.49
C THR A 197 5.73 -12.19 -17.41
N PHE A 198 5.06 -12.50 -16.30
CA PHE A 198 5.63 -13.31 -15.23
C PHE A 198 5.83 -14.77 -15.69
N SER A 199 6.91 -15.38 -15.26
CA SER A 199 7.25 -16.77 -15.63
C SER A 199 6.21 -17.79 -15.12
N ASP A 200 5.45 -17.45 -14.07
CA ASP A 200 4.43 -18.26 -13.42
C ASP A 200 2.99 -17.83 -13.74
N THR A 201 2.79 -17.02 -14.78
CA THR A 201 1.46 -16.50 -15.17
C THR A 201 0.40 -17.60 -15.29
N ALA A 202 0.78 -18.78 -15.81
CA ALA A 202 -0.12 -19.93 -15.93
C ALA A 202 -0.61 -20.49 -14.59
N SER A 203 0.07 -20.19 -13.48
CA SER A 203 -0.26 -20.61 -12.13
C SER A 203 -1.15 -19.61 -11.38
N ILE A 204 -1.41 -18.44 -11.99
CA ILE A 204 -2.27 -17.42 -11.39
C ILE A 204 -3.73 -17.90 -11.43
N PRO A 205 -4.41 -18.00 -10.28
CA PRO A 205 -5.82 -18.39 -10.25
C PRO A 205 -6.70 -17.40 -11.05
N ALA A 206 -7.66 -17.93 -11.80
CA ALA A 206 -8.55 -17.12 -12.65
C ALA A 206 -9.24 -15.97 -11.90
N TYR A 207 -9.60 -16.16 -10.62
CA TYR A 207 -10.24 -15.13 -9.80
C TYR A 207 -9.33 -13.93 -9.51
N ALA A 208 -8.00 -14.08 -9.62
CA ALA A 208 -7.02 -13.04 -9.32
C ALA A 208 -6.45 -12.38 -10.58
N THR A 209 -6.56 -13.02 -11.75
CA THR A 209 -5.88 -12.59 -12.98
C THR A 209 -6.19 -11.14 -13.33
N TYR A 210 -7.45 -10.74 -13.38
CA TYR A 210 -7.85 -9.38 -13.70
C TYR A 210 -7.22 -8.35 -12.73
N TYR A 211 -7.26 -8.63 -11.42
CA TYR A 211 -6.72 -7.71 -10.41
C TYR A 211 -5.20 -7.60 -10.48
N ILE A 212 -4.51 -8.70 -10.77
CA ILE A 212 -3.05 -8.69 -10.95
C ILE A 212 -2.68 -7.92 -12.22
N GLN A 213 -3.43 -8.07 -13.32
CA GLN A 213 -3.23 -7.32 -14.56
C GLN A 213 -3.40 -5.81 -14.35
N THR A 214 -4.44 -5.38 -13.63
CA THR A 214 -4.67 -3.97 -13.31
C THR A 214 -3.58 -3.40 -12.40
N MET A 215 -3.16 -4.15 -11.39
CA MET A 215 -2.08 -3.74 -10.49
C MET A 215 -0.71 -3.69 -11.18
N ALA A 216 -0.45 -4.60 -12.11
CA ALA A 216 0.74 -4.57 -12.93
C ALA A 216 0.75 -3.34 -13.86
N ALA A 217 -0.40 -3.01 -14.47
CA ALA A 217 -0.54 -1.79 -15.27
C ALA A 217 -0.27 -0.51 -14.47
N GLN A 218 -0.58 -0.50 -13.19
CA GLN A 218 -0.35 0.62 -12.27
C GLN A 218 1.04 0.58 -11.61
N GLY A 219 1.88 -0.41 -11.90
CA GLY A 219 3.20 -0.57 -11.27
C GLY A 219 3.17 -0.99 -9.81
N VAL A 220 2.02 -1.43 -9.28
CA VAL A 220 1.87 -1.91 -7.89
C VAL A 220 2.45 -3.31 -7.71
N ILE A 221 2.39 -4.14 -8.74
CA ILE A 221 2.97 -5.49 -8.76
C ILE A 221 3.92 -5.59 -9.94
N SER A 222 5.18 -5.97 -9.69
CA SER A 222 6.23 -6.10 -10.71
C SER A 222 6.78 -7.52 -10.88
N GLY A 223 6.41 -8.47 -10.05
CA GLY A 223 7.01 -9.81 -10.03
C GLY A 223 8.41 -9.82 -9.37
N TYR A 224 9.14 -10.91 -9.57
CA TYR A 224 10.52 -11.12 -9.09
C TYR A 224 11.49 -11.16 -10.28
#